data_400c499a17f57242417e4043f6cb46fc
#
_entry.id   400c499a17f57242417e4043f6cb46fc
#
_cell.length_a   1.000
_cell.length_b   1.000
_cell.length_c   1.000
_cell.angle_alpha   90.00
_cell.angle_beta   90.00
_cell.angle_gamma   90.00
#
_symmetry.space_group_name_H-M   'P 1'
#
loop_
_entity.id
_entity.type
_entity.pdbx_description
1 polymer ?
#
loop_
_entity_poly.entity_id
_entity_poly.type
_entity_poly.pdbx_seq_one_letter_code
_entity_poly.pdbx_strand_id
1 'polypeptide(L)'
;MPRPDLSASIGTPNACTQCHTGRSAQWAAQTVAGWFPHGRQTILHYGTALHAGRTGAPDAERQLDRLILDQSQPAIARASALALLAPYASAASEPAITAAIGDANPLVRFAMPRALSSASSTATLQAAASLLSDPVRAVRIEAARALAGTDLLTLTPGQQNAIVRATKELVTAELVDAERPEAHLNLGLLDTRRQQPDEAEAEYRTAMRLDPAFVPALVNLADLDRARGMDQQGAELLRKAISLEPNNADVRHSLGLYLVRQHDYAGALDLLRQASDLAPGNVRYAYVYAVALNSTGAHGEAMALLERTHREHLTDRDVLMALVSIARDTGELVTALQYARELAALYPTDPQFRKLVSDLEKSPPR
;
A
#
# COMPACT_ATOMS: atom_id res chain seq x y z
N MET A 1 -27.10 19.81 -0.86
CA MET A 1 -27.40 19.95 0.60
C MET A 1 -26.11 19.73 1.36
N PRO A 2 -25.74 20.59 2.31
CA PRO A 2 -24.56 20.39 3.15
C PRO A 2 -24.67 19.10 3.98
N ARG A 3 -23.54 18.47 4.27
CA ARG A 3 -23.42 17.20 5.00
C ARG A 3 -22.51 17.39 6.23
N PRO A 4 -22.92 18.25 7.20
CA PRO A 4 -22.13 18.47 8.42
C PRO A 4 -22.09 17.24 9.34
N ASP A 5 -22.97 16.27 9.14
CA ASP A 5 -22.93 14.94 9.76
C ASP A 5 -21.62 14.18 9.41
N LEU A 6 -21.13 14.31 8.17
CA LEU A 6 -19.84 13.76 7.77
C LEU A 6 -18.66 14.50 8.43
N SER A 7 -18.80 15.81 8.65
CA SER A 7 -17.79 16.55 9.40
C SER A 7 -17.69 16.08 10.86
N ALA A 8 -18.84 15.78 11.47
CA ALA A 8 -18.90 15.27 12.84
C ALA A 8 -18.37 13.82 12.94
N SER A 9 -18.61 12.98 11.93
CA SER A 9 -18.30 11.54 11.97
C SER A 9 -16.92 11.18 11.43
N ILE A 10 -16.44 11.87 10.37
CA ILE A 10 -15.20 11.56 9.66
C ILE A 10 -14.29 12.77 9.42
N GLY A 11 -14.55 13.90 10.11
CA GLY A 11 -13.66 15.06 10.12
C GLY A 11 -13.61 15.87 8.82
N THR A 12 -14.58 15.69 7.89
CA THR A 12 -14.57 16.47 6.64
C THR A 12 -14.84 17.96 6.91
N PRO A 13 -14.24 18.89 6.16
CA PRO A 13 -14.56 20.30 6.26
C PRO A 13 -16.06 20.56 6.02
N ASN A 14 -16.65 21.53 6.73
CA ASN A 14 -17.99 22.01 6.43
C ASN A 14 -18.07 23.54 6.41
N ALA A 15 -18.91 24.06 5.55
CA ALA A 15 -19.06 25.51 5.36
C ALA A 15 -19.71 26.21 6.57
N CYS A 16 -20.48 25.50 7.40
CA CYS A 16 -21.20 26.12 8.53
C CYS A 16 -20.23 26.67 9.58
N THR A 17 -19.18 25.91 9.91
CA THR A 17 -18.18 26.31 10.93
C THR A 17 -17.19 27.37 10.45
N GLN A 18 -17.14 27.67 9.15
CA GLN A 18 -16.36 28.79 8.62
C GLN A 18 -16.97 30.15 9.02
N CYS A 19 -18.29 30.24 9.08
CA CYS A 19 -18.99 31.44 9.53
C CYS A 19 -19.38 31.38 11.01
N HIS A 20 -19.82 30.20 11.49
CA HIS A 20 -20.17 29.97 12.90
C HIS A 20 -18.97 29.45 13.69
N THR A 21 -17.90 30.24 13.78
CA THR A 21 -16.60 29.84 14.33
C THR A 21 -16.63 29.37 15.79
N GLY A 22 -17.64 29.77 16.55
CA GLY A 22 -17.84 29.30 17.95
C GLY A 22 -18.72 28.05 18.06
N ARG A 23 -19.06 27.40 16.94
CA ARG A 23 -19.94 26.20 16.93
C ARG A 23 -19.19 24.97 16.41
N SER A 24 -19.57 23.80 16.93
CA SER A 24 -18.99 22.51 16.51
C SER A 24 -19.64 21.95 15.23
N ALA A 25 -18.97 21.02 14.59
CA ALA A 25 -19.55 20.24 13.49
C ALA A 25 -20.81 19.48 13.91
N GLN A 26 -20.85 19.02 15.17
CA GLN A 26 -22.01 18.35 15.75
C GLN A 26 -23.24 19.29 15.86
N TRP A 27 -23.03 20.54 16.26
CA TRP A 27 -24.09 21.54 16.24
C TRP A 27 -24.65 21.76 14.84
N ALA A 28 -23.77 21.88 13.85
CA ALA A 28 -24.19 22.05 12.46
C ALA A 28 -24.97 20.82 11.94
N ALA A 29 -24.53 19.60 12.29
CA ALA A 29 -25.23 18.37 11.95
C ALA A 29 -26.65 18.31 12.54
N GLN A 30 -26.80 18.61 13.84
CA GLN A 30 -28.09 18.65 14.53
C GLN A 30 -29.00 19.71 13.94
N THR A 31 -28.47 20.90 13.64
CA THR A 31 -29.24 22.00 13.05
C THR A 31 -29.82 21.62 11.69
N VAL A 32 -28.96 21.05 10.81
CA VAL A 32 -29.39 20.59 9.47
C VAL A 32 -30.36 19.42 9.57
N ALA A 33 -30.19 18.50 10.51
CA ALA A 33 -31.13 17.41 10.74
C ALA A 33 -32.49 17.91 11.20
N GLY A 34 -32.52 18.94 12.04
CA GLY A 34 -33.79 19.59 12.47
C GLY A 34 -34.52 20.28 11.32
N TRP A 35 -33.79 20.92 10.39
CA TRP A 35 -34.40 21.54 9.21
C TRP A 35 -34.85 20.53 8.15
N PHE A 36 -34.19 19.39 8.06
CA PHE A 36 -34.44 18.38 7.04
C PHE A 36 -34.49 16.97 7.64
N PRO A 37 -35.53 16.65 8.44
CA PRO A 37 -35.62 15.37 9.17
C PRO A 37 -35.66 14.14 8.26
N HIS A 38 -36.06 14.29 6.99
CA HIS A 38 -36.02 13.26 5.95
C HIS A 38 -34.92 13.51 4.90
N GLY A 39 -33.90 14.25 5.29
CA GLY A 39 -32.81 14.64 4.37
C GLY A 39 -31.82 13.50 4.09
N ARG A 40 -30.84 13.81 3.20
CA ARG A 40 -29.80 12.84 2.75
C ARG A 40 -28.87 12.34 3.86
N GLN A 41 -28.86 12.97 5.05
CA GLN A 41 -28.05 12.51 6.18
C GLN A 41 -28.44 11.12 6.70
N THR A 42 -29.63 10.62 6.33
CA THR A 42 -30.05 9.25 6.66
C THR A 42 -29.55 8.20 5.67
N ILE A 43 -28.95 8.64 4.54
CA ILE A 43 -28.44 7.77 3.50
C ILE A 43 -26.93 7.61 3.68
N LEU A 44 -26.45 6.36 3.64
CA LEU A 44 -25.04 6.06 3.68
C LEU A 44 -24.33 6.81 2.54
N HIS A 45 -23.26 7.54 2.89
CA HIS A 45 -22.53 8.36 1.93
C HIS A 45 -21.20 7.69 1.56
N TYR A 46 -20.83 7.71 0.26
CA TYR A 46 -19.58 7.13 -0.22
C TYR A 46 -18.34 7.69 0.52
N GLY A 47 -18.40 8.89 1.06
CA GLY A 47 -17.32 9.49 1.86
C GLY A 47 -16.93 8.64 3.07
N THR A 48 -17.86 7.92 3.69
CA THR A 48 -17.56 7.03 4.81
C THR A 48 -16.68 5.86 4.37
N ALA A 49 -17.01 5.21 3.26
CA ALA A 49 -16.21 4.12 2.71
C ALA A 49 -14.81 4.60 2.28
N LEU A 50 -14.73 5.77 1.61
CA LEU A 50 -13.45 6.34 1.21
C LEU A 50 -12.60 6.76 2.41
N HIS A 51 -13.23 7.24 3.48
CA HIS A 51 -12.53 7.55 4.73
C HIS A 51 -11.98 6.26 5.37
N ALA A 52 -12.80 5.21 5.48
CA ALA A 52 -12.36 3.92 5.99
C ALA A 52 -11.14 3.38 5.23
N GLY A 53 -11.16 3.46 3.89
CA GLY A 53 -10.01 3.05 3.06
C GLY A 53 -8.76 3.90 3.27
N ARG A 54 -8.89 5.20 3.58
CA ARG A 54 -7.73 6.09 3.82
C ARG A 54 -7.13 5.94 5.21
N THR A 55 -7.95 5.56 6.19
CA THR A 55 -7.54 5.47 7.60
C THR A 55 -7.20 4.06 8.05
N GLY A 56 -7.34 3.06 7.16
CA GLY A 56 -7.06 1.66 7.51
C GLY A 56 -8.09 1.07 8.49
N ALA A 57 -9.37 1.48 8.38
CA ALA A 57 -10.40 0.93 9.25
C ALA A 57 -10.52 -0.60 9.09
N PRO A 58 -10.81 -1.36 10.15
CA PRO A 58 -10.85 -2.84 10.10
C PRO A 58 -11.84 -3.43 9.09
N ASP A 59 -12.86 -2.65 8.70
CA ASP A 59 -13.86 -3.05 7.71
C ASP A 59 -13.76 -2.28 6.38
N ALA A 60 -12.58 -1.67 6.11
CA ALA A 60 -12.32 -0.86 4.91
C ALA A 60 -12.60 -1.64 3.63
N GLU A 61 -12.07 -2.87 3.50
CA GLU A 61 -12.30 -3.73 2.35
C GLU A 61 -13.79 -3.86 2.03
N ARG A 62 -14.58 -4.30 3.01
CA ARG A 62 -16.03 -4.51 2.84
C ARG A 62 -16.78 -3.24 2.49
N GLN A 63 -16.39 -2.09 3.04
CA GLN A 63 -17.01 -0.81 2.71
C GLN A 63 -16.67 -0.35 1.30
N LEU A 64 -15.42 -0.52 0.87
CA LEU A 64 -14.96 -0.21 -0.48
C LEU A 64 -15.63 -1.11 -1.52
N ASP A 65 -15.71 -2.42 -1.29
CA ASP A 65 -16.39 -3.38 -2.18
C ASP A 65 -17.86 -3.02 -2.40
N ARG A 66 -18.58 -2.69 -1.33
CA ARG A 66 -19.97 -2.23 -1.43
C ARG A 66 -20.10 -0.96 -2.26
N LEU A 67 -19.19 -0.01 -2.08
CA LEU A 67 -19.18 1.23 -2.84
C LEU A 67 -18.91 0.98 -4.33
N ILE A 68 -17.96 0.09 -4.67
CA ILE A 68 -17.64 -0.27 -6.05
C ILE A 68 -18.87 -0.89 -6.76
N LEU A 69 -19.57 -1.79 -6.07
CA LEU A 69 -20.73 -2.50 -6.60
C LEU A 69 -22.00 -1.64 -6.71
N ASP A 70 -22.11 -0.55 -5.93
CA ASP A 70 -23.29 0.31 -5.93
C ASP A 70 -23.33 1.26 -7.13
N GLN A 71 -24.01 0.84 -8.20
CA GLN A 71 -24.16 1.61 -9.44
C GLN A 71 -24.94 2.94 -9.26
N SER A 72 -25.63 3.14 -8.14
CA SER A 72 -26.29 4.42 -7.80
C SER A 72 -25.31 5.51 -7.39
N GLN A 73 -24.09 5.14 -6.99
CA GLN A 73 -23.04 6.07 -6.57
C GLN A 73 -22.33 6.68 -7.78
N PRO A 74 -21.83 7.91 -7.64
CA PRO A 74 -21.06 8.55 -8.72
C PRO A 74 -19.85 7.70 -9.16
N ALA A 75 -19.61 7.63 -10.47
CA ALA A 75 -18.48 6.87 -11.01
C ALA A 75 -17.12 7.25 -10.41
N ILE A 76 -16.91 8.54 -10.11
CA ILE A 76 -15.69 9.01 -9.45
C ILE A 76 -15.54 8.41 -8.03
N ALA A 77 -16.63 8.23 -7.28
CA ALA A 77 -16.57 7.62 -5.95
C ALA A 77 -16.23 6.13 -6.05
N ARG A 78 -16.83 5.40 -7.01
CA ARG A 78 -16.55 3.99 -7.28
C ARG A 78 -15.11 3.77 -7.77
N ALA A 79 -14.63 4.63 -8.66
CA ALA A 79 -13.24 4.63 -9.12
C ALA A 79 -12.24 4.94 -7.98
N SER A 80 -12.57 5.89 -7.10
CA SER A 80 -11.76 6.19 -5.92
C SER A 80 -11.70 5.02 -4.94
N ALA A 81 -12.80 4.27 -4.79
CA ALA A 81 -12.82 3.07 -3.97
C ALA A 81 -11.89 1.97 -4.52
N LEU A 82 -11.90 1.75 -5.85
CA LEU A 82 -10.95 0.83 -6.50
C LEU A 82 -9.50 1.23 -6.26
N ALA A 83 -9.18 2.53 -6.37
CA ALA A 83 -7.82 3.03 -6.14
C ALA A 83 -7.36 2.86 -4.67
N LEU A 84 -8.29 2.81 -3.72
CA LEU A 84 -7.99 2.60 -2.30
C LEU A 84 -8.02 1.13 -1.88
N LEU A 85 -8.53 0.24 -2.73
CA LEU A 85 -8.80 -1.16 -2.37
C LEU A 85 -7.53 -2.02 -2.30
N ALA A 86 -6.53 -1.76 -3.15
CA ALA A 86 -5.37 -2.64 -3.33
C ALA A 86 -4.67 -3.10 -2.03
N PRO A 87 -4.44 -2.25 -1.00
CA PRO A 87 -3.83 -2.66 0.26
C PRO A 87 -4.67 -3.64 1.09
N TYR A 88 -5.98 -3.70 0.83
CA TYR A 88 -6.96 -4.48 1.58
C TYR A 88 -7.48 -5.68 0.81
N ALA A 89 -7.28 -5.70 -0.52
CA ALA A 89 -7.89 -6.66 -1.42
C ALA A 89 -7.54 -8.11 -1.03
N SER A 90 -8.57 -8.89 -0.77
CA SER A 90 -8.52 -10.34 -0.57
C SER A 90 -9.37 -11.06 -1.61
N ALA A 91 -9.50 -12.37 -1.49
CA ALA A 91 -10.43 -13.15 -2.32
C ALA A 91 -11.89 -12.65 -2.22
N ALA A 92 -12.27 -11.99 -1.12
CA ALA A 92 -13.60 -11.42 -0.95
C ALA A 92 -13.88 -10.23 -1.89
N SER A 93 -12.84 -9.49 -2.28
CA SER A 93 -12.95 -8.33 -3.18
C SER A 93 -12.99 -8.71 -4.66
N GLU A 94 -12.65 -9.94 -5.05
CA GLU A 94 -12.62 -10.36 -6.47
C GLU A 94 -13.94 -10.10 -7.22
N PRO A 95 -15.14 -10.29 -6.65
CA PRO A 95 -16.39 -9.94 -7.34
C PRO A 95 -16.52 -8.44 -7.63
N ALA A 96 -16.09 -7.58 -6.72
CA ALA A 96 -16.15 -6.12 -6.92
C ALA A 96 -15.14 -5.66 -7.98
N ILE A 97 -13.92 -6.18 -7.94
CA ILE A 97 -12.87 -5.93 -8.93
C ILE A 97 -13.30 -6.40 -10.31
N THR A 98 -13.84 -7.62 -10.43
CA THR A 98 -14.28 -8.19 -11.69
C THR A 98 -15.47 -7.42 -12.28
N ALA A 99 -16.44 -7.01 -11.46
CA ALA A 99 -17.57 -6.20 -11.91
C ALA A 99 -17.13 -4.87 -12.53
N ALA A 100 -16.04 -4.26 -12.01
CA ALA A 100 -15.53 -2.99 -12.51
C ALA A 100 -14.92 -3.08 -13.94
N ILE A 101 -14.55 -4.27 -14.42
CA ILE A 101 -14.04 -4.49 -15.78
C ILE A 101 -15.09 -4.12 -16.82
N GLY A 102 -16.36 -4.49 -16.59
CA GLY A 102 -17.48 -4.25 -17.49
C GLY A 102 -18.25 -2.96 -17.20
N ASP A 103 -17.76 -2.08 -16.31
CA ASP A 103 -18.50 -0.86 -15.97
C ASP A 103 -18.72 0.05 -17.17
N ALA A 104 -19.94 0.60 -17.29
CA ALA A 104 -20.29 1.49 -18.39
C ALA A 104 -19.41 2.76 -18.41
N ASN A 105 -18.97 3.23 -17.24
CA ASN A 105 -18.15 4.43 -17.12
C ASN A 105 -16.66 4.12 -17.26
N PRO A 106 -15.95 4.71 -18.24
CA PRO A 106 -14.53 4.43 -18.46
C PRO A 106 -13.63 4.82 -17.28
N LEU A 107 -14.05 5.74 -16.41
CA LEU A 107 -13.28 6.09 -15.22
C LEU A 107 -13.18 4.93 -14.22
N VAL A 108 -14.26 4.15 -14.09
CA VAL A 108 -14.26 2.96 -13.22
C VAL A 108 -13.39 1.87 -13.85
N ARG A 109 -13.51 1.62 -15.17
CA ARG A 109 -12.64 0.67 -15.90
C ARG A 109 -11.16 1.08 -15.83
N PHE A 110 -10.86 2.40 -15.88
CA PHE A 110 -9.52 2.94 -15.72
C PHE A 110 -8.94 2.69 -14.31
N ALA A 111 -9.77 2.79 -13.27
CA ALA A 111 -9.33 2.60 -11.90
C ALA A 111 -9.19 1.10 -11.51
N MET A 112 -9.86 0.20 -12.24
CA MET A 112 -9.89 -1.23 -11.90
C MET A 112 -8.50 -1.88 -11.85
N PRO A 113 -7.57 -1.67 -12.82
CA PRO A 113 -6.25 -2.28 -12.77
C PRO A 113 -5.44 -1.91 -11.53
N ARG A 114 -5.73 -0.77 -10.90
CA ARG A 114 -5.09 -0.31 -9.65
C ARG A 114 -5.52 -1.10 -8.42
N ALA A 115 -6.67 -1.79 -8.50
CA ALA A 115 -7.14 -2.65 -7.43
C ALA A 115 -6.50 -4.06 -7.47
N LEU A 116 -5.77 -4.40 -8.54
CA LEU A 116 -5.05 -5.67 -8.63
C LEU A 116 -3.91 -5.70 -7.61
N SER A 117 -3.79 -6.83 -6.95
CA SER A 117 -2.75 -7.09 -5.94
C SER A 117 -2.06 -8.42 -6.22
N SER A 118 -1.01 -8.74 -5.46
CA SER A 118 -0.36 -10.05 -5.49
C SER A 118 -1.29 -11.19 -5.05
N ALA A 119 -2.38 -10.88 -4.36
CA ALA A 119 -3.41 -11.84 -3.96
C ALA A 119 -4.49 -12.09 -5.03
N SER A 120 -4.48 -11.33 -6.16
CA SER A 120 -5.45 -11.49 -7.23
C SER A 120 -5.32 -12.85 -7.90
N SER A 121 -6.45 -13.54 -8.11
CA SER A 121 -6.45 -14.85 -8.76
C SER A 121 -6.02 -14.73 -10.24
N THR A 122 -5.53 -15.83 -10.80
CA THR A 122 -5.23 -15.92 -12.24
C THR A 122 -6.46 -15.59 -13.10
N ALA A 123 -7.64 -15.97 -12.64
CA ALA A 123 -8.89 -15.66 -13.32
C ALA A 123 -9.16 -14.16 -13.38
N THR A 124 -8.94 -13.44 -12.26
CA THR A 124 -9.07 -11.99 -12.19
C THR A 124 -8.05 -11.28 -13.08
N LEU A 125 -6.80 -11.75 -13.13
CA LEU A 125 -5.76 -11.21 -14.01
C LEU A 125 -6.11 -11.43 -15.49
N GLN A 126 -6.60 -12.62 -15.86
CA GLN A 126 -7.05 -12.93 -17.23
C GLN A 126 -8.26 -12.07 -17.63
N ALA A 127 -9.21 -11.85 -16.71
CA ALA A 127 -10.35 -10.97 -16.96
C ALA A 127 -9.89 -9.51 -17.16
N ALA A 128 -8.97 -9.01 -16.33
CA ALA A 128 -8.38 -7.68 -16.44
C ALA A 128 -7.65 -7.47 -17.78
N ALA A 129 -7.08 -8.53 -18.36
CA ALA A 129 -6.41 -8.45 -19.66
C ALA A 129 -7.36 -8.09 -20.81
N SER A 130 -8.70 -8.20 -20.64
CA SER A 130 -9.66 -7.68 -21.63
C SER A 130 -9.58 -6.16 -21.79
N LEU A 131 -9.20 -5.42 -20.75
CA LEU A 131 -9.03 -3.97 -20.76
C LEU A 131 -7.85 -3.50 -21.65
N LEU A 132 -6.94 -4.40 -22.02
CA LEU A 132 -5.89 -4.12 -23.01
C LEU A 132 -6.45 -3.81 -24.41
N SER A 133 -7.72 -4.10 -24.65
CA SER A 133 -8.43 -3.80 -25.88
C SER A 133 -9.62 -2.84 -25.66
N ASP A 134 -9.66 -2.13 -24.53
CA ASP A 134 -10.71 -1.13 -24.24
C ASP A 134 -10.75 -0.05 -25.32
N PRO A 135 -11.93 0.47 -25.71
CA PRO A 135 -12.04 1.58 -26.66
C PRO A 135 -11.34 2.85 -26.19
N VAL A 136 -11.19 3.06 -24.87
CA VAL A 136 -10.56 4.23 -24.28
C VAL A 136 -9.06 3.99 -24.07
N ARG A 137 -8.22 4.79 -24.74
CA ARG A 137 -6.75 4.67 -24.69
C ARG A 137 -6.19 4.68 -23.26
N ALA A 138 -6.69 5.58 -22.39
CA ALA A 138 -6.23 5.67 -21.00
C ALA A 138 -6.46 4.37 -20.21
N VAL A 139 -7.58 3.66 -20.48
CA VAL A 139 -7.87 2.35 -19.86
C VAL A 139 -6.86 1.30 -20.34
N ARG A 140 -6.57 1.24 -21.66
CA ARG A 140 -5.55 0.32 -22.19
C ARG A 140 -4.16 0.56 -21.60
N ILE A 141 -3.76 1.82 -21.47
CA ILE A 141 -2.47 2.22 -20.89
C ILE A 141 -2.38 1.77 -19.43
N GLU A 142 -3.42 2.00 -18.63
CA GLU A 142 -3.42 1.61 -17.21
C GLU A 142 -3.44 0.09 -17.04
N ALA A 143 -4.19 -0.63 -17.90
CA ALA A 143 -4.17 -2.08 -17.92
C ALA A 143 -2.77 -2.63 -18.29
N ALA A 144 -2.09 -2.04 -19.28
CA ALA A 144 -0.73 -2.43 -19.64
C ALA A 144 0.27 -2.19 -18.48
N ARG A 145 0.14 -1.07 -17.78
CA ARG A 145 0.96 -0.74 -16.60
C ARG A 145 0.77 -1.77 -15.48
N ALA A 146 -0.47 -2.12 -15.17
CA ALA A 146 -0.77 -3.05 -14.09
C ALA A 146 -0.36 -4.50 -14.42
N LEU A 147 -0.49 -4.91 -15.69
CA LEU A 147 -0.22 -6.26 -16.14
C LEU A 147 1.23 -6.46 -16.65
N ALA A 148 2.10 -5.46 -16.53
CA ALA A 148 3.46 -5.48 -17.09
C ALA A 148 4.33 -6.65 -16.60
N GLY A 149 4.09 -7.16 -15.38
CA GLY A 149 4.82 -8.31 -14.80
C GLY A 149 4.09 -9.64 -14.90
N THR A 150 2.95 -9.68 -15.59
CA THR A 150 2.17 -10.93 -15.72
C THR A 150 2.87 -11.91 -16.65
N ASP A 151 2.91 -13.18 -16.25
CA ASP A 151 3.40 -14.25 -17.12
C ASP A 151 2.54 -14.34 -18.38
N LEU A 152 3.14 -14.07 -19.54
CA LEU A 152 2.45 -14.08 -20.82
C LEU A 152 1.85 -15.43 -21.16
N LEU A 153 2.35 -16.53 -20.62
CA LEU A 153 1.81 -17.86 -20.82
C LEU A 153 0.42 -18.04 -20.20
N THR A 154 0.05 -17.20 -19.26
CA THR A 154 -1.29 -17.20 -18.66
C THR A 154 -2.32 -16.45 -19.50
N LEU A 155 -1.88 -15.73 -20.53
CA LEU A 155 -2.70 -14.94 -21.44
C LEU A 155 -2.98 -15.67 -22.74
N THR A 156 -4.17 -15.46 -23.30
CA THR A 156 -4.48 -15.94 -24.66
C THR A 156 -3.60 -15.24 -25.72
N PRO A 157 -3.37 -15.84 -26.90
CA PRO A 157 -2.60 -15.18 -27.98
C PRO A 157 -3.12 -13.79 -28.37
N GLY A 158 -4.44 -13.58 -28.31
CA GLY A 158 -5.04 -12.27 -28.55
C GLY A 158 -4.67 -11.24 -27.48
N GLN A 159 -4.67 -11.64 -26.21
CA GLN A 159 -4.26 -10.81 -25.08
C GLN A 159 -2.76 -10.53 -25.07
N GLN A 160 -1.91 -11.50 -25.45
CA GLN A 160 -0.47 -11.30 -25.64
C GLN A 160 -0.18 -10.23 -26.69
N ASN A 161 -0.89 -10.26 -27.83
CA ASN A 161 -0.78 -9.20 -28.84
C ASN A 161 -1.32 -7.85 -28.33
N ALA A 162 -2.37 -7.88 -27.54
CA ALA A 162 -2.98 -6.65 -26.98
C ALA A 162 -2.05 -5.98 -25.95
N ILE A 163 -1.36 -6.73 -25.06
CA ILE A 163 -0.43 -6.15 -24.10
C ILE A 163 0.76 -5.51 -24.78
N VAL A 164 1.29 -6.11 -25.87
CA VAL A 164 2.37 -5.50 -26.64
C VAL A 164 1.95 -4.15 -27.24
N ARG A 165 0.75 -4.08 -27.83
CA ARG A 165 0.24 -2.81 -28.39
C ARG A 165 -0.03 -1.77 -27.30
N ALA A 166 -0.67 -2.15 -26.20
CA ALA A 166 -0.99 -1.24 -25.12
C ALA A 166 0.29 -0.76 -24.37
N THR A 167 1.31 -1.61 -24.24
CA THR A 167 2.63 -1.19 -23.72
C THR A 167 3.29 -0.16 -24.64
N LYS A 168 3.20 -0.31 -25.97
CA LYS A 168 3.69 0.70 -26.91
C LYS A 168 2.95 2.03 -26.76
N GLU A 169 1.63 1.99 -26.54
CA GLU A 169 0.86 3.20 -26.26
C GLU A 169 1.27 3.86 -24.94
N LEU A 170 1.57 3.07 -23.90
CA LEU A 170 2.08 3.53 -22.60
C LEU A 170 3.44 4.23 -22.77
N VAL A 171 4.42 3.55 -23.41
CA VAL A 171 5.74 4.14 -23.68
C VAL A 171 5.63 5.44 -24.47
N THR A 172 4.78 5.46 -25.50
CA THR A 172 4.55 6.68 -26.29
C THR A 172 3.94 7.82 -25.46
N ALA A 173 3.07 7.49 -24.50
CA ALA A 173 2.48 8.48 -23.62
C ALA A 173 3.49 9.05 -22.61
N GLU A 174 4.36 8.22 -22.02
CA GLU A 174 5.43 8.69 -21.12
C GLU A 174 6.43 9.58 -21.88
N LEU A 175 6.81 9.20 -23.10
CA LEU A 175 7.76 9.97 -23.93
C LEU A 175 7.23 11.31 -24.44
N VAL A 176 5.96 11.66 -24.22
CA VAL A 176 5.48 13.04 -24.48
C VAL A 176 6.19 14.04 -23.58
N ASP A 177 6.54 13.63 -22.37
CA ASP A 177 7.26 14.44 -21.37
C ASP A 177 8.70 13.91 -21.18
N ALA A 178 9.37 13.48 -22.26
CA ALA A 178 10.70 12.85 -22.18
C ALA A 178 11.83 13.78 -21.65
N GLU A 179 11.58 15.10 -21.57
CA GLU A 179 12.48 16.05 -20.92
C GLU A 179 12.37 16.05 -19.39
N ARG A 180 11.40 15.32 -18.83
CA ARG A 180 11.16 15.24 -17.40
C ARG A 180 11.69 13.93 -16.82
N PRO A 181 12.39 13.97 -15.67
CA PRO A 181 12.94 12.77 -15.05
C PRO A 181 11.86 11.76 -14.63
N GLU A 182 10.63 12.22 -14.31
CA GLU A 182 9.52 11.35 -13.94
C GLU A 182 9.10 10.42 -15.07
N ALA A 183 9.15 10.86 -16.33
CA ALA A 183 8.83 10.01 -17.49
C ALA A 183 9.79 8.81 -17.57
N HIS A 184 11.07 9.05 -17.42
CA HIS A 184 12.10 8.01 -17.43
C HIS A 184 12.05 7.13 -16.15
N LEU A 185 11.68 7.69 -14.99
CA LEU A 185 11.39 6.88 -13.81
C LEU A 185 10.25 5.89 -14.09
N ASN A 186 9.15 6.35 -14.69
CA ASN A 186 7.98 5.52 -15.01
C ASN A 186 8.34 4.42 -16.02
N LEU A 187 9.16 4.72 -17.03
CA LEU A 187 9.66 3.74 -17.99
C LEU A 187 10.57 2.70 -17.31
N GLY A 188 11.50 3.13 -16.46
CA GLY A 188 12.35 2.23 -15.70
C GLY A 188 11.56 1.30 -14.76
N LEU A 189 10.51 1.82 -14.10
CA LEU A 189 9.59 1.00 -13.31
C LEU A 189 8.80 -0.01 -14.16
N LEU A 190 8.40 0.38 -15.37
CA LEU A 190 7.77 -0.52 -16.34
C LEU A 190 8.71 -1.67 -16.71
N ASP A 191 9.96 -1.35 -17.07
CA ASP A 191 10.96 -2.33 -17.51
C ASP A 191 11.40 -3.24 -16.36
N THR A 192 11.52 -2.71 -15.14
CA THR A 192 11.75 -3.53 -13.94
C THR A 192 10.65 -4.58 -13.76
N ARG A 193 9.38 -4.21 -13.90
CA ARG A 193 8.25 -5.16 -13.83
C ARG A 193 8.26 -6.19 -14.95
N ARG A 194 8.74 -5.81 -16.13
CA ARG A 194 8.89 -6.68 -17.29
C ARG A 194 10.13 -7.58 -17.23
N GLN A 195 10.89 -7.49 -16.13
CA GLN A 195 12.15 -8.21 -15.94
C GLN A 195 13.19 -7.87 -17.03
N GLN A 196 13.23 -6.61 -17.43
CA GLN A 196 14.20 -6.03 -18.37
C GLN A 196 15.16 -5.09 -17.59
N PRO A 197 16.11 -5.65 -16.83
CA PRO A 197 16.89 -4.86 -15.90
C PRO A 197 17.87 -3.90 -16.58
N ASP A 198 18.36 -4.20 -17.79
CA ASP A 198 19.30 -3.34 -18.50
C ASP A 198 18.59 -2.10 -19.07
N GLU A 199 17.38 -2.29 -19.59
CA GLU A 199 16.50 -1.21 -20.03
C GLU A 199 16.09 -0.32 -18.86
N ALA A 200 15.69 -0.93 -17.73
CA ALA A 200 15.35 -0.19 -16.52
C ALA A 200 16.51 0.67 -16.02
N GLU A 201 17.74 0.14 -16.00
CA GLU A 201 18.94 0.89 -15.64
C GLU A 201 19.18 2.09 -16.56
N ALA A 202 19.04 1.89 -17.88
CA ALA A 202 19.22 2.96 -18.87
C ALA A 202 18.22 4.12 -18.64
N GLU A 203 16.97 3.78 -18.32
CA GLU A 203 15.93 4.75 -18.03
C GLU A 203 16.19 5.49 -16.69
N TYR A 204 16.54 4.79 -15.61
CA TYR A 204 16.88 5.44 -14.33
C TYR A 204 18.10 6.35 -14.47
N ARG A 205 19.12 5.94 -15.21
CA ARG A 205 20.28 6.79 -15.50
C ARG A 205 19.92 8.00 -16.35
N THR A 206 18.94 7.88 -17.25
CA THR A 206 18.44 9.02 -18.03
C THR A 206 17.72 10.01 -17.12
N ALA A 207 16.85 9.54 -16.21
CA ALA A 207 16.23 10.40 -15.21
C ALA A 207 17.27 11.16 -14.37
N MET A 208 18.36 10.47 -13.93
CA MET A 208 19.46 11.10 -13.18
C MET A 208 20.32 12.07 -14.01
N ARG A 209 20.38 11.93 -15.35
CA ARG A 209 21.04 12.93 -16.21
C ARG A 209 20.20 14.18 -16.38
N LEU A 210 18.87 14.04 -16.44
CA LEU A 210 17.94 15.17 -16.55
C LEU A 210 17.89 15.96 -15.23
N ASP A 211 17.85 15.26 -14.11
CA ASP A 211 17.93 15.86 -12.77
C ASP A 211 18.85 15.00 -11.86
N PRO A 212 20.11 15.44 -11.63
CA PRO A 212 21.04 14.73 -10.73
C PRO A 212 20.61 14.67 -9.26
N ALA A 213 19.61 15.47 -8.86
CA ALA A 213 19.01 15.49 -7.53
C ALA A 213 17.70 14.71 -7.43
N PHE A 214 17.26 14.05 -8.50
CA PHE A 214 16.02 13.29 -8.53
C PHE A 214 16.13 12.00 -7.72
N VAL A 215 15.87 12.09 -6.43
CA VAL A 215 16.00 11.00 -5.44
C VAL A 215 15.24 9.73 -5.84
N PRO A 216 14.02 9.76 -6.42
CA PRO A 216 13.34 8.54 -6.82
C PRO A 216 14.13 7.66 -7.79
N ALA A 217 14.87 8.24 -8.75
CA ALA A 217 15.69 7.45 -9.67
C ALA A 217 16.90 6.81 -8.96
N LEU A 218 17.53 7.53 -8.01
CA LEU A 218 18.62 6.99 -7.20
C LEU A 218 18.17 5.77 -6.39
N VAL A 219 17.01 5.84 -5.77
CA VAL A 219 16.44 4.75 -4.96
C VAL A 219 16.10 3.54 -5.82
N ASN A 220 15.42 3.75 -6.96
CA ASN A 220 15.04 2.64 -7.83
C ASN A 220 16.26 1.97 -8.52
N LEU A 221 17.28 2.75 -8.88
CA LEU A 221 18.53 2.18 -9.39
C LEU A 221 19.26 1.40 -8.29
N ALA A 222 19.27 1.89 -7.04
CA ALA A 222 19.83 1.15 -5.93
C ALA A 222 19.10 -0.19 -5.70
N ASP A 223 17.77 -0.21 -5.79
CA ASP A 223 17.00 -1.46 -5.69
C ASP A 223 17.32 -2.44 -6.83
N LEU A 224 17.53 -1.93 -8.04
CA LEU A 224 17.96 -2.74 -9.17
C LEU A 224 19.36 -3.31 -8.96
N ASP A 225 20.32 -2.50 -8.47
CA ASP A 225 21.67 -2.93 -8.11
C ASP A 225 21.65 -4.02 -7.04
N ARG A 226 20.78 -3.86 -6.03
CA ARG A 226 20.54 -4.89 -5.02
C ARG A 226 20.07 -6.21 -5.64
N ALA A 227 19.13 -6.16 -6.55
CA ALA A 227 18.60 -7.36 -7.21
C ALA A 227 19.68 -8.09 -8.03
N ARG A 228 20.71 -7.36 -8.47
CA ARG A 228 21.87 -7.89 -9.20
C ARG A 228 23.06 -8.26 -8.30
N GLY A 229 22.94 -8.10 -6.98
CA GLY A 229 24.03 -8.35 -6.02
C GLY A 229 25.12 -7.28 -6.01
N MET A 230 24.86 -6.09 -6.58
CA MET A 230 25.78 -4.95 -6.60
C MET A 230 25.56 -4.05 -5.38
N ASP A 231 25.62 -4.63 -4.19
CA ASP A 231 25.26 -3.97 -2.94
C ASP A 231 26.07 -2.71 -2.65
N GLN A 232 27.35 -2.65 -3.04
CA GLN A 232 28.18 -1.46 -2.80
C GLN A 232 27.69 -0.26 -3.62
N GLN A 233 27.41 -0.46 -4.92
CA GLN A 233 26.92 0.59 -5.80
C GLN A 233 25.55 1.12 -5.33
N GLY A 234 24.64 0.21 -4.98
CA GLY A 234 23.34 0.59 -4.45
C GLY A 234 23.44 1.40 -3.15
N ALA A 235 24.35 1.03 -2.24
CA ALA A 235 24.57 1.79 -1.01
C ALA A 235 25.12 3.20 -1.28
N GLU A 236 26.00 3.38 -2.29
CA GLU A 236 26.50 4.70 -2.68
C GLU A 236 25.39 5.61 -3.22
N LEU A 237 24.49 5.06 -4.05
CA LEU A 237 23.32 5.79 -4.54
C LEU A 237 22.42 6.24 -3.40
N LEU A 238 22.15 5.37 -2.41
CA LEU A 238 21.32 5.72 -1.26
C LEU A 238 21.99 6.73 -0.33
N ARG A 239 23.33 6.69 -0.15
CA ARG A 239 24.05 7.74 0.59
C ARG A 239 23.95 9.10 -0.10
N LYS A 240 24.04 9.12 -1.44
CA LYS A 240 23.78 10.33 -2.23
C LYS A 240 22.35 10.81 -2.03
N ALA A 241 21.36 9.92 -2.09
CA ALA A 241 19.96 10.25 -1.86
C ALA A 241 19.72 10.87 -0.46
N ILE A 242 20.35 10.33 0.60
CA ILE A 242 20.28 10.91 1.95
C ILE A 242 20.92 12.32 1.99
N SER A 243 22.02 12.55 1.26
CA SER A 243 22.64 13.88 1.23
C SER A 243 21.75 14.94 0.56
N LEU A 244 20.91 14.54 -0.38
CA LEU A 244 19.95 15.39 -1.08
C LEU A 244 18.66 15.62 -0.26
N GLU A 245 18.17 14.57 0.37
CA GLU A 245 16.95 14.57 1.18
C GLU A 245 17.22 14.02 2.59
N PRO A 246 17.84 14.81 3.49
CA PRO A 246 18.23 14.34 4.83
C PRO A 246 17.08 13.82 5.70
N ASN A 247 15.86 14.24 5.47
CA ASN A 247 14.68 13.85 6.25
C ASN A 247 13.81 12.79 5.53
N ASN A 248 14.34 12.15 4.48
CA ASN A 248 13.60 11.11 3.77
C ASN A 248 13.73 9.77 4.53
N ALA A 249 12.64 9.35 5.16
CA ALA A 249 12.57 8.11 5.93
C ALA A 249 12.74 6.85 5.05
N ASP A 250 12.17 6.87 3.83
CA ASP A 250 12.24 5.74 2.88
C ASP A 250 13.69 5.44 2.50
N VAL A 251 14.47 6.48 2.20
CA VAL A 251 15.88 6.34 1.81
C VAL A 251 16.72 5.79 2.96
N ARG A 252 16.49 6.28 4.20
CA ARG A 252 17.18 5.75 5.38
C ARG A 252 16.84 4.30 5.64
N HIS A 253 15.56 3.96 5.54
CA HIS A 253 15.10 2.58 5.68
C HIS A 253 15.78 1.67 4.65
N SER A 254 15.81 2.09 3.37
CA SER A 254 16.45 1.33 2.30
C SER A 254 17.94 1.13 2.57
N LEU A 255 18.68 2.17 2.94
CA LEU A 255 20.11 2.04 3.27
C LEU A 255 20.34 1.17 4.51
N GLY A 256 19.48 1.29 5.53
CA GLY A 256 19.52 0.42 6.71
C GLY A 256 19.42 -1.06 6.32
N LEU A 257 18.49 -1.42 5.44
CA LEU A 257 18.37 -2.79 4.90
C LEU A 257 19.59 -3.24 4.11
N TYR A 258 20.24 -2.33 3.36
CA TYR A 258 21.52 -2.63 2.70
C TYR A 258 22.61 -2.98 3.71
N LEU A 259 22.75 -2.18 4.77
CA LEU A 259 23.78 -2.40 5.80
C LEU A 259 23.53 -3.69 6.59
N VAL A 260 22.27 -4.07 6.85
CA VAL A 260 21.94 -5.39 7.42
C VAL A 260 22.52 -6.52 6.57
N ARG A 261 22.36 -6.49 5.25
CA ARG A 261 22.91 -7.51 4.34
C ARG A 261 24.45 -7.52 4.33
N GLN A 262 25.07 -6.37 4.53
CA GLN A 262 26.53 -6.24 4.64
C GLN A 262 27.07 -6.59 6.04
N HIS A 263 26.19 -7.02 6.96
CA HIS A 263 26.51 -7.29 8.37
C HIS A 263 27.03 -6.07 9.16
N ASP A 264 26.83 -4.85 8.63
CA ASP A 264 27.04 -3.61 9.39
C ASP A 264 25.78 -3.30 10.20
N TYR A 265 25.62 -4.05 11.28
CA TYR A 265 24.44 -3.93 12.14
C TYR A 265 24.40 -2.61 12.90
N ALA A 266 25.55 -2.05 13.27
CA ALA A 266 25.61 -0.77 14.00
C ALA A 266 25.09 0.39 13.13
N GLY A 267 25.59 0.51 11.90
CA GLY A 267 25.11 1.50 10.93
C GLY A 267 23.66 1.28 10.54
N ALA A 268 23.26 0.01 10.38
CA ALA A 268 21.89 -0.36 10.05
C ALA A 268 20.89 0.09 11.13
N LEU A 269 21.17 -0.22 12.40
CA LEU A 269 20.28 0.13 13.53
C LEU A 269 20.07 1.64 13.63
N ASP A 270 21.13 2.44 13.47
CA ASP A 270 21.01 3.89 13.52
C ASP A 270 20.09 4.44 12.41
N LEU A 271 20.26 3.97 11.16
CA LEU A 271 19.43 4.38 10.03
C LEU A 271 17.98 3.90 10.14
N LEU A 272 17.74 2.66 10.58
CA LEU A 272 16.40 2.13 10.78
C LEU A 272 15.67 2.84 11.92
N ARG A 273 16.39 3.20 13.01
CA ARG A 273 15.85 4.05 14.07
C ARG A 273 15.43 5.40 13.51
N GLN A 274 16.34 6.10 12.78
CA GLN A 274 16.03 7.39 12.17
C GLN A 274 14.83 7.32 11.23
N ALA A 275 14.69 6.26 10.43
CA ALA A 275 13.54 6.07 9.54
C ALA A 275 12.23 5.93 10.35
N SER A 276 12.25 5.15 11.43
CA SER A 276 11.09 4.99 12.33
C SER A 276 10.72 6.30 13.04
N ASP A 277 11.73 7.08 13.48
CA ASP A 277 11.53 8.36 14.16
C ASP A 277 10.97 9.44 13.20
N LEU A 278 11.41 9.46 11.94
CA LEU A 278 10.94 10.40 10.91
C LEU A 278 9.52 10.10 10.42
N ALA A 279 9.09 8.86 10.46
CA ALA A 279 7.78 8.43 10.02
C ALA A 279 7.11 7.49 11.04
N PRO A 280 6.74 7.99 12.23
CA PRO A 280 6.24 7.15 13.34
C PRO A 280 4.92 6.43 13.01
N GLY A 281 4.13 6.95 12.07
CA GLY A 281 2.92 6.28 11.57
C GLY A 281 3.17 5.16 10.56
N ASN A 282 4.43 4.93 10.15
CA ASN A 282 4.77 3.84 9.23
C ASN A 282 5.14 2.58 10.01
N VAL A 283 4.16 1.71 10.19
CA VAL A 283 4.29 0.44 10.93
C VAL A 283 5.46 -0.41 10.43
N ARG A 284 5.69 -0.43 9.11
CA ARG A 284 6.76 -1.22 8.50
C ARG A 284 8.16 -0.79 8.99
N TYR A 285 8.39 0.52 9.21
CA TYR A 285 9.69 0.99 9.69
C TYR A 285 9.93 0.58 11.13
N ALA A 286 8.93 0.73 11.99
CA ALA A 286 9.00 0.26 13.37
C ALA A 286 9.21 -1.26 13.43
N TYR A 287 8.48 -2.02 12.63
CA TYR A 287 8.62 -3.47 12.53
C TYR A 287 10.04 -3.90 12.12
N VAL A 288 10.56 -3.34 11.01
CA VAL A 288 11.90 -3.70 10.51
C VAL A 288 12.99 -3.30 11.50
N TYR A 289 12.86 -2.13 12.15
CA TYR A 289 13.79 -1.71 13.19
C TYR A 289 13.75 -2.67 14.40
N ALA A 290 12.57 -3.09 14.84
CA ALA A 290 12.43 -4.06 15.93
C ALA A 290 13.03 -5.44 15.58
N VAL A 291 12.83 -5.92 14.35
CA VAL A 291 13.45 -7.18 13.87
C VAL A 291 14.98 -7.05 13.87
N ALA A 292 15.53 -5.93 13.44
CA ALA A 292 16.98 -5.68 13.49
C ALA A 292 17.51 -5.63 14.93
N LEU A 293 16.82 -4.96 15.86
CA LEU A 293 17.14 -4.95 17.30
C LEU A 293 17.14 -6.38 17.86
N ASN A 294 16.11 -7.16 17.57
CA ASN A 294 16.02 -8.56 18.01
C ASN A 294 17.18 -9.40 17.48
N SER A 295 17.55 -9.22 16.21
CA SER A 295 18.64 -9.96 15.56
C SER A 295 20.03 -9.64 16.18
N THR A 296 20.17 -8.49 16.83
CA THR A 296 21.41 -8.07 17.53
C THR A 296 21.37 -8.35 19.04
N GLY A 297 20.32 -9.02 19.54
CA GLY A 297 20.18 -9.38 20.95
C GLY A 297 19.50 -8.31 21.82
N ALA A 298 19.07 -7.18 21.26
CA ALA A 298 18.35 -6.13 21.99
C ALA A 298 16.84 -6.45 22.11
N HIS A 299 16.53 -7.68 22.63
CA HIS A 299 15.16 -8.22 22.66
C HIS A 299 14.18 -7.33 23.42
N GLY A 300 14.60 -6.76 24.57
CA GLY A 300 13.75 -5.88 25.37
C GLY A 300 13.35 -4.59 24.64
N GLU A 301 14.29 -3.98 23.90
CA GLU A 301 14.02 -2.78 23.10
C GLU A 301 13.10 -3.11 21.91
N ALA A 302 13.32 -4.26 21.27
CA ALA A 302 12.47 -4.75 20.20
C ALA A 302 11.03 -4.95 20.66
N MET A 303 10.82 -5.63 21.80
CA MET A 303 9.50 -5.83 22.39
C MET A 303 8.83 -4.51 22.73
N ALA A 304 9.52 -3.59 23.43
CA ALA A 304 8.95 -2.29 23.81
C ALA A 304 8.53 -1.45 22.57
N LEU A 305 9.31 -1.50 21.49
CA LEU A 305 8.97 -0.84 20.23
C LEU A 305 7.72 -1.45 19.59
N LEU A 306 7.68 -2.76 19.46
CA LEU A 306 6.52 -3.47 18.86
C LEU A 306 5.25 -3.29 19.69
N GLU A 307 5.31 -3.33 21.00
CA GLU A 307 4.16 -3.08 21.89
C GLU A 307 3.61 -1.66 21.75
N ARG A 308 4.49 -0.67 21.60
CA ARG A 308 4.06 0.70 21.31
C ARG A 308 3.38 0.77 19.95
N THR A 309 3.98 0.17 18.92
CA THR A 309 3.43 0.12 17.57
C THR A 309 2.08 -0.61 17.53
N HIS A 310 1.96 -1.72 18.27
CA HIS A 310 0.72 -2.48 18.38
C HIS A 310 -0.42 -1.66 19.02
N ARG A 311 -0.14 -0.87 20.05
CA ARG A 311 -1.18 0.01 20.67
C ARG A 311 -1.78 1.02 19.68
N GLU A 312 -1.01 1.46 18.70
CA GLU A 312 -1.45 2.40 17.67
C GLU A 312 -2.07 1.68 16.46
N HIS A 313 -1.68 0.41 16.23
CA HIS A 313 -2.06 -0.40 15.07
C HIS A 313 -2.50 -1.81 15.50
N LEU A 314 -3.61 -1.89 16.21
CA LEU A 314 -4.11 -3.09 16.90
C LEU A 314 -4.33 -4.31 16.00
N THR A 315 -4.49 -4.13 14.70
CA THR A 315 -4.81 -5.21 13.76
C THR A 315 -3.65 -5.58 12.85
N ASP A 316 -2.46 -5.00 13.06
CA ASP A 316 -1.31 -5.30 12.21
C ASP A 316 -0.78 -6.70 12.49
N ARG A 317 -0.87 -7.54 11.46
CA ARG A 317 -0.50 -8.96 11.53
C ARG A 317 0.99 -9.16 11.78
N ASP A 318 1.83 -8.40 11.09
CA ASP A 318 3.27 -8.59 11.12
C ASP A 318 3.84 -8.18 12.48
N VAL A 319 3.32 -7.10 13.06
CA VAL A 319 3.67 -6.64 14.41
C VAL A 319 3.29 -7.70 15.45
N LEU A 320 2.06 -8.22 15.40
CA LEU A 320 1.60 -9.27 16.32
C LEU A 320 2.41 -10.56 16.18
N MET A 321 2.74 -10.97 14.95
CA MET A 321 3.58 -12.14 14.69
C MET A 321 4.99 -11.97 15.24
N ALA A 322 5.58 -10.76 15.11
CA ALA A 322 6.89 -10.47 15.69
C ALA A 322 6.86 -10.50 17.21
N LEU A 323 5.83 -9.93 17.85
CA LEU A 323 5.63 -10.00 19.31
C LEU A 323 5.55 -11.47 19.80
N VAL A 324 4.77 -12.31 19.11
CA VAL A 324 4.70 -13.74 19.42
C VAL A 324 6.07 -14.41 19.28
N SER A 325 6.77 -14.16 18.18
CA SER A 325 8.06 -14.80 17.90
C SER A 325 9.11 -14.42 18.93
N ILE A 326 9.28 -13.12 19.20
CA ILE A 326 10.29 -12.64 20.16
C ILE A 326 9.97 -13.13 21.57
N ALA A 327 8.71 -13.00 22.03
CA ALA A 327 8.31 -13.47 23.34
C ALA A 327 8.52 -14.98 23.52
N ARG A 328 8.23 -15.79 22.49
CA ARG A 328 8.50 -17.23 22.51
C ARG A 328 10.01 -17.51 22.60
N ASP A 329 10.81 -16.84 21.78
CA ASP A 329 12.24 -17.07 21.67
C ASP A 329 12.99 -16.60 22.93
N THR A 330 12.47 -15.61 23.66
CA THR A 330 12.96 -15.17 24.98
C THR A 330 12.40 -15.96 26.15
N GLY A 331 11.47 -16.91 25.91
CA GLY A 331 10.86 -17.74 26.94
C GLY A 331 9.67 -17.13 27.67
N GLU A 332 9.19 -15.98 27.23
CA GLU A 332 8.01 -15.28 27.78
C GLU A 332 6.70 -15.89 27.23
N LEU A 333 6.47 -17.18 27.51
CA LEU A 333 5.38 -17.96 26.92
C LEU A 333 4.00 -17.39 27.22
N VAL A 334 3.79 -16.74 28.36
CA VAL A 334 2.50 -16.12 28.71
C VAL A 334 2.21 -14.95 27.75
N THR A 335 3.20 -14.09 27.54
CA THR A 335 3.15 -12.96 26.59
C THR A 335 2.94 -13.45 25.16
N ALA A 336 3.68 -14.47 24.74
CA ALA A 336 3.52 -15.09 23.42
C ALA A 336 2.11 -15.64 23.20
N LEU A 337 1.55 -16.34 24.21
CA LEU A 337 0.20 -16.90 24.15
C LEU A 337 -0.88 -15.79 24.08
N GLN A 338 -0.69 -14.68 24.79
CA GLN A 338 -1.61 -13.52 24.74
C GLN A 338 -1.72 -13.00 23.29
N TYR A 339 -0.60 -12.65 22.65
CA TYR A 339 -0.60 -12.12 21.28
C TYR A 339 -1.03 -13.16 20.24
N ALA A 340 -0.72 -14.45 20.45
CA ALA A 340 -1.20 -15.52 19.56
C ALA A 340 -2.74 -15.67 19.61
N ARG A 341 -3.35 -15.51 20.78
CA ARG A 341 -4.82 -15.51 20.92
C ARG A 341 -5.45 -14.30 20.26
N GLU A 342 -4.80 -13.15 20.33
CA GLU A 342 -5.24 -11.92 19.66
C GLU A 342 -5.21 -12.09 18.12
N LEU A 343 -4.14 -12.67 17.57
CA LEU A 343 -4.06 -13.06 16.15
C LEU A 343 -5.18 -14.04 15.75
N ALA A 344 -5.42 -15.07 16.57
CA ALA A 344 -6.48 -16.04 16.28
C ALA A 344 -7.88 -15.42 16.33
N ALA A 345 -8.09 -14.39 17.15
CA ALA A 345 -9.35 -13.65 17.21
C ALA A 345 -9.54 -12.73 15.99
N LEU A 346 -8.47 -12.11 15.52
CA LEU A 346 -8.49 -11.24 14.33
C LEU A 346 -8.65 -12.05 13.02
N TYR A 347 -8.07 -13.25 12.97
CA TYR A 347 -8.08 -14.14 11.79
C TYR A 347 -8.71 -15.51 12.11
N PRO A 348 -10.01 -15.57 12.44
CA PRO A 348 -10.64 -16.79 12.97
C PRO A 348 -10.72 -17.94 11.96
N THR A 349 -10.62 -17.64 10.67
CA THR A 349 -10.63 -18.64 9.60
C THR A 349 -9.25 -19.23 9.29
N ASP A 350 -8.17 -18.59 9.75
CA ASP A 350 -6.81 -19.07 9.51
C ASP A 350 -6.45 -20.21 10.49
N PRO A 351 -6.24 -21.45 9.99
CA PRO A 351 -5.91 -22.58 10.84
C PRO A 351 -4.52 -22.49 11.47
N GLN A 352 -3.61 -21.70 10.90
CA GLN A 352 -2.24 -21.53 11.40
C GLN A 352 -2.23 -20.86 12.77
N PHE A 353 -3.05 -19.81 12.98
CA PHE A 353 -3.10 -19.10 14.25
C PHE A 353 -3.75 -19.95 15.36
N ARG A 354 -4.77 -20.75 15.04
CA ARG A 354 -5.33 -21.69 16.01
C ARG A 354 -4.33 -22.76 16.42
N LYS A 355 -3.54 -23.26 15.46
CA LYS A 355 -2.46 -24.20 15.74
C LYS A 355 -1.38 -23.56 16.61
N LEU A 356 -0.96 -22.32 16.30
CA LEU A 356 0.02 -21.56 17.09
C LEU A 356 -0.40 -21.45 18.57
N VAL A 357 -1.66 -21.09 18.84
CA VAL A 357 -2.22 -21.05 20.20
C VAL A 357 -2.12 -22.42 20.87
N SER A 358 -2.58 -23.48 20.20
CA SER A 358 -2.52 -24.85 20.74
C SER A 358 -1.10 -25.35 21.05
N ASP A 359 -0.13 -24.97 20.21
CA ASP A 359 1.27 -25.36 20.40
C ASP A 359 1.90 -24.60 21.57
N LEU A 360 1.57 -23.32 21.76
CA LEU A 360 2.02 -22.52 22.91
C LEU A 360 1.40 -22.99 24.23
N GLU A 361 0.13 -23.41 24.24
CA GLU A 361 -0.56 -23.95 25.42
C GLU A 361 0.02 -25.28 25.91
N LYS A 362 0.64 -26.05 25.01
CA LYS A 362 1.28 -27.34 25.34
C LYS A 362 2.74 -27.19 25.73
N SER A 363 3.35 -26.03 25.53
CA SER A 363 4.75 -25.78 25.86
C SER A 363 4.88 -25.60 27.37
N PRO A 364 5.70 -26.42 28.09
CA PRO A 364 5.89 -26.25 29.53
C PRO A 364 6.55 -24.86 29.77
N PRO A 365 6.17 -24.16 30.83
CA PRO A 365 6.89 -22.97 31.27
C PRO A 365 8.33 -23.36 31.64
N ARG A 366 9.30 -22.69 31.06
CA ARG A 366 10.72 -22.85 31.43
C ARG A 366 11.01 -22.15 32.74
#